data_f4dcb0df9e797a84d0c62b53088e52a0
#
_entry.id   f4dcb0df9e797a84d0c62b53088e52a0
#
_cell.length_a   1.000
_cell.length_b   1.000
_cell.length_c   1.000
_cell.angle_alpha   90.00
_cell.angle_beta   90.00
_cell.angle_gamma   90.00
#
_symmetry.space_group_name_H-M   'P 1'
#
loop_
_entity.id
_entity.type
_entity.pdbx_description
1 polymer ?
#
loop_
_entity_poly.entity_id
_entity_poly.type
_entity_poly.pdbx_seq_one_letter_code
_entity_poly.pdbx_strand_id
1 'polypeptide(L)'
;MMNAPGVQGKRRVGVMGGTFDPIHHGHLVAASEAAHHFRLDEVVFVPTGRPYQKSEREVSAPEDRYLMTVIATASNPRFSVSRVDVERPGPTFTIDTLRDISEIYGPQTDLFFITGADALGAILGWQDADELFELAHFVGCTRPGHTLHDPGLPDGKVTLLEIPALAISSSECRQRVAKGEPIWYLVPDGIVQYINKRGLYHPTG
;
A
#
# COMPACT_ATOMS: atom_id res chain seq x y z
N MET A 1 -33.17 23.02 21.04
CA MET A 1 -33.32 22.40 19.73
C MET A 1 -32.35 21.21 19.70
N MET A 2 -32.86 19.99 19.83
CA MET A 2 -32.04 18.76 19.72
C MET A 2 -31.78 18.55 18.23
N ASN A 3 -30.49 18.56 17.84
CA ASN A 3 -30.09 18.14 16.49
C ASN A 3 -30.46 16.66 16.33
N ALA A 4 -31.26 16.36 15.31
CA ALA A 4 -31.52 14.98 14.88
C ALA A 4 -30.17 14.31 14.55
N PRO A 5 -29.99 13.01 14.91
CA PRO A 5 -28.80 12.27 14.50
C PRO A 5 -28.77 12.23 12.96
N GLY A 6 -27.84 12.96 12.36
CA GLY A 6 -27.57 12.87 10.93
C GLY A 6 -27.22 11.43 10.60
N VAL A 7 -27.76 10.92 9.49
CA VAL A 7 -27.32 9.64 8.89
C VAL A 7 -25.83 9.81 8.62
N GLN A 8 -24.98 9.27 9.49
CA GLN A 8 -23.54 9.21 9.25
C GLN A 8 -23.35 8.33 7.99
N GLY A 9 -22.79 8.92 6.94
CA GLY A 9 -22.37 8.15 5.78
C GLY A 9 -21.40 7.04 6.21
N LYS A 10 -21.31 5.98 5.43
CA LYS A 10 -20.33 4.91 5.69
C LYS A 10 -18.91 5.48 5.84
N ARG A 11 -18.13 4.92 6.76
CA ARG A 11 -16.70 5.21 6.89
C ARG A 11 -15.98 4.80 5.61
N ARG A 12 -15.02 5.61 5.15
CA ARG A 12 -14.27 5.36 3.92
C ARG A 12 -12.81 5.11 4.27
N VAL A 13 -12.34 3.88 4.06
CA VAL A 13 -11.01 3.45 4.44
C VAL A 13 -10.21 3.01 3.22
N GLY A 14 -9.05 3.64 3.02
CA GLY A 14 -8.06 3.20 2.04
C GLY A 14 -7.26 2.03 2.59
N VAL A 15 -7.00 1.03 1.75
CA VAL A 15 -6.12 -0.09 2.05
C VAL A 15 -4.96 -0.04 1.06
N MET A 16 -3.76 0.22 1.55
CA MET A 16 -2.56 0.19 0.71
C MET A 16 -1.73 -1.05 1.05
N GLY A 17 -1.92 -2.11 0.25
CA GLY A 17 -1.10 -3.32 0.33
C GLY A 17 0.22 -3.16 -0.41
N GLY A 18 1.29 -3.74 0.13
CA GLY A 18 2.57 -3.69 -0.54
C GLY A 18 3.69 -4.44 0.19
N THR A 19 4.73 -4.81 -0.54
CA THR A 19 5.91 -5.42 0.09
C THR A 19 6.64 -4.43 0.99
N PHE A 20 6.69 -3.14 0.62
CA PHE A 20 7.34 -2.04 1.35
C PHE A 20 8.80 -2.36 1.76
N ASP A 21 9.62 -2.72 0.78
CA ASP A 21 11.00 -3.17 0.99
C ASP A 21 12.05 -2.30 0.27
N PRO A 22 12.29 -1.05 0.74
CA PRO A 22 11.56 -0.32 1.76
C PRO A 22 10.33 0.43 1.23
N ILE A 23 9.51 0.92 2.14
CA ILE A 23 8.52 1.97 1.85
C ILE A 23 9.26 3.27 1.45
N HIS A 24 8.67 4.05 0.55
CA HIS A 24 9.29 5.28 0.02
C HIS A 24 8.26 6.39 -0.22
N HIS A 25 8.71 7.60 -0.49
CA HIS A 25 7.82 8.75 -0.69
C HIS A 25 6.78 8.54 -1.78
N GLY A 26 7.07 7.77 -2.83
CA GLY A 26 6.08 7.43 -3.85
C GLY A 26 4.83 6.74 -3.30
N HIS A 27 4.99 5.83 -2.33
CA HIS A 27 3.85 5.20 -1.65
C HIS A 27 3.06 6.21 -0.82
N LEU A 28 3.75 7.09 -0.07
CA LEU A 28 3.11 8.06 0.81
C LEU A 28 2.32 9.11 0.01
N VAL A 29 2.87 9.56 -1.12
CA VAL A 29 2.18 10.47 -2.05
C VAL A 29 0.93 9.80 -2.60
N ALA A 30 1.02 8.57 -3.12
CA ALA A 30 -0.13 7.85 -3.65
C ALA A 30 -1.25 7.69 -2.60
N ALA A 31 -0.90 7.34 -1.36
CA ALA A 31 -1.85 7.23 -0.25
C ALA A 31 -2.51 8.58 0.08
N SER A 32 -1.72 9.67 0.11
CA SER A 32 -2.20 11.01 0.41
C SER A 32 -3.16 11.54 -0.66
N GLU A 33 -2.80 11.37 -1.94
CA GLU A 33 -3.64 11.80 -3.07
C GLU A 33 -4.96 11.00 -3.12
N ALA A 34 -4.89 9.68 -2.95
CA ALA A 34 -6.09 8.85 -2.87
C ALA A 34 -6.97 9.25 -1.68
N ALA A 35 -6.38 9.50 -0.50
CA ALA A 35 -7.11 9.95 0.68
C ALA A 35 -7.83 11.27 0.45
N HIS A 36 -7.22 12.21 -0.27
CA HIS A 36 -7.84 13.48 -0.62
C HIS A 36 -8.96 13.29 -1.65
N HIS A 37 -8.66 12.63 -2.77
CA HIS A 37 -9.59 12.48 -3.90
C HIS A 37 -10.87 11.73 -3.51
N PHE A 38 -10.72 10.62 -2.78
CA PHE A 38 -11.84 9.80 -2.34
C PHE A 38 -12.40 10.21 -0.97
N ARG A 39 -11.91 11.28 -0.35
CA ARG A 39 -12.32 11.74 1.00
C ARG A 39 -12.27 10.59 2.01
N LEU A 40 -11.14 9.88 2.04
CA LEU A 40 -10.96 8.77 2.97
C LEU A 40 -10.77 9.31 4.39
N ASP A 41 -11.40 8.65 5.36
CA ASP A 41 -11.24 8.97 6.78
C ASP A 41 -9.86 8.50 7.27
N GLU A 42 -9.37 7.39 6.70
CA GLU A 42 -8.11 6.76 7.07
C GLU A 42 -7.52 6.02 5.87
N VAL A 43 -6.19 5.86 5.85
CA VAL A 43 -5.49 4.89 4.98
C VAL A 43 -4.69 3.94 5.86
N VAL A 44 -5.03 2.65 5.79
CA VAL A 44 -4.30 1.58 6.45
C VAL A 44 -3.28 0.98 5.49
N PHE A 45 -2.01 1.03 5.87
CA PHE A 45 -0.93 0.34 5.16
C PHE A 45 -0.84 -1.10 5.66
N VAL A 46 -0.77 -2.04 4.73
CA VAL A 46 -0.68 -3.46 5.06
C VAL A 46 0.58 -4.05 4.41
N PRO A 47 1.70 -4.11 5.16
CA PRO A 47 2.91 -4.76 4.70
C PRO A 47 2.66 -6.25 4.48
N THR A 48 2.90 -6.74 3.26
CA THR A 48 2.77 -8.15 2.90
C THR A 48 3.62 -9.03 3.80
N GLY A 49 3.08 -10.10 4.36
CA GLY A 49 3.84 -11.05 5.16
C GLY A 49 4.85 -11.83 4.29
N ARG A 50 4.35 -12.82 3.55
CA ARG A 50 5.11 -13.62 2.59
C ARG A 50 4.61 -13.36 1.17
N PRO A 51 5.28 -12.51 0.38
CA PRO A 51 4.86 -12.23 -0.99
C PRO A 51 5.03 -13.48 -1.86
N TYR A 52 3.92 -14.00 -2.41
CA TYR A 52 3.92 -15.24 -3.21
C TYR A 52 4.71 -15.12 -4.52
N GLN A 53 4.96 -13.91 -4.99
CA GLN A 53 5.68 -13.63 -6.23
C GLN A 53 7.19 -13.44 -6.03
N LYS A 54 7.70 -13.48 -4.79
CA LYS A 54 9.10 -13.20 -4.48
C LYS A 54 9.67 -14.32 -3.60
N SER A 55 10.92 -14.72 -3.85
CA SER A 55 11.60 -15.66 -2.95
C SER A 55 11.93 -15.00 -1.61
N GLU A 56 11.97 -15.79 -0.53
CA GLU A 56 12.29 -15.29 0.82
C GLU A 56 13.68 -14.62 0.90
N ARG A 57 14.61 -14.98 0.01
CA ARG A 57 15.97 -14.41 -0.07
C ARG A 57 16.02 -13.02 -0.72
N GLU A 58 14.95 -12.62 -1.41
CA GLU A 58 14.90 -11.37 -2.15
C GLU A 58 14.21 -10.25 -1.37
N VAL A 59 13.66 -10.54 -0.19
CA VAL A 59 12.83 -9.60 0.59
C VAL A 59 13.31 -9.58 2.03
N SER A 60 13.40 -8.37 2.62
CA SER A 60 13.71 -8.20 4.03
C SER A 60 12.65 -8.86 4.93
N ALA A 61 13.04 -9.17 6.18
CA ALA A 61 12.14 -9.80 7.14
C ALA A 61 10.81 -9.02 7.25
N PRO A 62 9.66 -9.70 7.38
CA PRO A 62 8.36 -9.03 7.49
C PRO A 62 8.32 -7.98 8.60
N GLU A 63 8.97 -8.25 9.73
CA GLU A 63 9.04 -7.32 10.86
C GLU A 63 9.82 -6.03 10.53
N ASP A 64 10.94 -6.13 9.82
CA ASP A 64 11.70 -4.94 9.40
C ASP A 64 10.85 -4.07 8.46
N ARG A 65 10.12 -4.68 7.53
CA ARG A 65 9.25 -3.97 6.58
C ARG A 65 8.04 -3.32 7.28
N TYR A 66 7.46 -4.01 8.25
CA TYR A 66 6.41 -3.46 9.10
C TYR A 66 6.92 -2.24 9.88
N LEU A 67 8.05 -2.35 10.57
CA LEU A 67 8.62 -1.26 11.35
C LEU A 67 9.00 -0.05 10.48
N MET A 68 9.58 -0.29 9.30
CA MET A 68 9.81 0.79 8.33
C MET A 68 8.50 1.48 7.94
N THR A 69 7.43 0.72 7.71
CA THR A 69 6.12 1.30 7.37
C THR A 69 5.55 2.13 8.51
N VAL A 70 5.65 1.66 9.75
CA VAL A 70 5.24 2.43 10.94
C VAL A 70 6.01 3.75 11.05
N ILE A 71 7.34 3.70 10.90
CA ILE A 71 8.19 4.90 10.94
C ILE A 71 7.78 5.89 9.83
N ALA A 72 7.55 5.41 8.62
CA ALA A 72 7.24 6.26 7.47
C ALA A 72 5.88 6.97 7.58
N THR A 73 4.91 6.32 8.21
CA THR A 73 3.53 6.81 8.31
C THR A 73 3.24 7.64 9.56
N ALA A 74 4.12 7.58 10.57
CA ALA A 74 3.90 8.14 11.90
C ALA A 74 3.58 9.65 11.94
N SER A 75 4.01 10.41 10.94
CA SER A 75 3.77 11.86 10.88
C SER A 75 2.38 12.24 10.35
N ASN A 76 1.65 11.31 9.72
CA ASN A 76 0.33 11.59 9.17
C ASN A 76 -0.76 10.97 10.05
N PRO A 77 -1.61 11.78 10.72
CA PRO A 77 -2.63 11.27 11.65
C PRO A 77 -3.75 10.43 10.98
N ARG A 78 -3.85 10.48 9.65
CA ARG A 78 -4.80 9.64 8.89
C ARG A 78 -4.20 8.32 8.40
N PHE A 79 -2.91 8.08 8.67
CA PHE A 79 -2.25 6.85 8.25
C PHE A 79 -2.07 5.92 9.43
N SER A 80 -2.42 4.67 9.25
CA SER A 80 -2.18 3.58 10.20
C SER A 80 -1.50 2.40 9.51
N VAL A 81 -1.04 1.45 10.29
CA VAL A 81 -0.38 0.25 9.77
C VAL A 81 -0.98 -0.98 10.43
N SER A 82 -1.43 -1.94 9.62
CA SER A 82 -1.96 -3.22 10.10
C SER A 82 -0.93 -4.33 10.01
N ARG A 83 -0.99 -5.26 10.94
CA ARG A 83 -0.13 -6.46 11.00
C ARG A 83 -0.79 -7.71 10.41
N VAL A 84 -2.01 -7.63 9.91
CA VAL A 84 -2.81 -8.80 9.52
C VAL A 84 -2.04 -9.76 8.60
N ASP A 85 -1.31 -9.22 7.61
CA ASP A 85 -0.53 -10.05 6.69
C ASP A 85 0.80 -10.52 7.28
N VAL A 86 1.44 -9.71 8.12
CA VAL A 86 2.71 -10.08 8.79
C VAL A 86 2.50 -11.24 9.77
N GLU A 87 1.35 -11.27 10.42
CA GLU A 87 0.97 -12.31 11.41
C GLU A 87 0.34 -13.55 10.76
N ARG A 88 -0.14 -13.44 9.51
CA ARG A 88 -0.75 -14.57 8.81
C ARG A 88 0.31 -15.59 8.38
N PRO A 89 0.15 -16.88 8.72
CA PRO A 89 1.02 -17.92 8.23
C PRO A 89 0.82 -18.17 6.72
N GLY A 90 1.90 -18.45 6.00
CA GLY A 90 1.84 -18.80 4.57
C GLY A 90 1.91 -17.61 3.61
N PRO A 91 1.64 -17.82 2.33
CA PRO A 91 1.62 -16.77 1.31
C PRO A 91 0.54 -15.75 1.57
N THR A 92 0.80 -14.49 1.21
CA THR A 92 -0.15 -13.39 1.36
C THR A 92 -0.82 -13.10 0.01
N PHE A 93 -2.15 -13.12 -0.01
CA PHE A 93 -2.96 -12.73 -1.16
C PHE A 93 -3.83 -11.52 -0.81
N THR A 94 -4.07 -10.65 -1.79
CA THR A 94 -4.87 -9.43 -1.60
C THR A 94 -6.28 -9.72 -1.12
N ILE A 95 -6.87 -10.82 -1.56
CA ILE A 95 -8.22 -11.22 -1.13
C ILE A 95 -8.28 -11.48 0.39
N ASP A 96 -7.28 -12.16 0.94
CA ASP A 96 -7.23 -12.44 2.38
C ASP A 96 -7.03 -11.16 3.19
N THR A 97 -6.18 -10.25 2.67
CA THR A 97 -5.99 -8.93 3.26
C THR A 97 -7.31 -8.15 3.32
N LEU A 98 -8.07 -8.11 2.22
CA LEU A 98 -9.34 -7.38 2.16
C LEU A 98 -10.42 -8.01 3.04
N ARG A 99 -10.49 -9.35 3.12
CA ARG A 99 -11.40 -10.05 4.05
C ARG A 99 -11.12 -9.66 5.50
N ASP A 100 -9.86 -9.74 5.94
CA ASP A 100 -9.47 -9.38 7.31
C ASP A 100 -9.74 -7.91 7.62
N ILE A 101 -9.38 -7.01 6.71
CA ILE A 101 -9.64 -5.57 6.89
C ILE A 101 -11.15 -5.29 6.90
N SER A 102 -11.94 -5.95 6.05
CA SER A 102 -13.40 -5.83 6.06
C SER A 102 -14.02 -6.28 7.38
N GLU A 103 -13.50 -7.37 7.95
CA GLU A 103 -13.94 -7.85 9.27
C GLU A 103 -13.60 -6.87 10.39
N ILE A 104 -12.37 -6.34 10.40
CA ILE A 104 -11.87 -5.38 11.41
C ILE A 104 -12.68 -4.08 11.40
N TYR A 105 -12.96 -3.54 10.22
CA TYR A 105 -13.65 -2.24 10.09
C TYR A 105 -15.19 -2.37 10.08
N GLY A 106 -15.70 -3.56 9.79
CA GLY A 106 -17.12 -3.88 9.82
C GLY A 106 -17.95 -3.37 8.63
N PRO A 107 -19.24 -3.75 8.56
CA PRO A 107 -20.09 -3.59 7.36
C PRO A 107 -20.48 -2.13 7.05
N GLN A 108 -20.26 -1.21 7.97
CA GLN A 108 -20.51 0.23 7.75
C GLN A 108 -19.30 0.96 7.19
N THR A 109 -18.39 0.23 6.53
CA THR A 109 -17.16 0.76 5.93
C THR A 109 -17.10 0.43 4.44
N ASP A 110 -16.78 1.43 3.62
CA ASP A 110 -16.43 1.26 2.22
C ASP A 110 -14.90 1.20 2.11
N LEU A 111 -14.37 0.13 1.53
CA LEU A 111 -12.95 -0.07 1.33
C LEU A 111 -12.48 0.41 -0.04
N PHE A 112 -11.31 1.05 -0.09
CA PHE A 112 -10.65 1.52 -1.31
C PHE A 112 -9.25 0.92 -1.37
N PHE A 113 -9.02 -0.06 -2.25
CA PHE A 113 -7.70 -0.67 -2.40
C PHE A 113 -6.81 0.18 -3.31
N ILE A 114 -5.73 0.73 -2.76
CA ILE A 114 -4.82 1.67 -3.43
C ILE A 114 -3.59 0.92 -3.92
N THR A 115 -3.31 0.97 -5.22
CA THR A 115 -2.15 0.32 -5.83
C THR A 115 -1.62 1.11 -7.03
N GLY A 116 -0.48 0.72 -7.59
CA GLY A 116 0.00 1.28 -8.85
C GLY A 116 -0.85 0.79 -10.04
N ALA A 117 -1.01 1.64 -11.05
CA ALA A 117 -1.77 1.28 -12.25
C ALA A 117 -1.24 0.01 -12.95
N ASP A 118 0.08 -0.20 -12.93
CA ASP A 118 0.70 -1.40 -13.52
C ASP A 118 0.23 -2.70 -12.83
N ALA A 119 0.02 -2.66 -11.51
CA ALA A 119 -0.48 -3.80 -10.75
C ALA A 119 -1.97 -4.08 -11.05
N LEU A 120 -2.77 -3.05 -11.31
CA LEU A 120 -4.15 -3.21 -11.75
C LEU A 120 -4.27 -3.93 -13.10
N GLY A 121 -3.32 -3.74 -14.01
CA GLY A 121 -3.30 -4.45 -15.29
C GLY A 121 -3.26 -5.98 -15.15
N ALA A 122 -2.79 -6.48 -14.01
CA ALA A 122 -2.70 -7.90 -13.70
C ALA A 122 -3.81 -8.42 -12.75
N ILE A 123 -4.73 -7.55 -12.29
CA ILE A 123 -5.67 -7.87 -11.21
C ILE A 123 -6.62 -9.04 -11.54
N LEU A 124 -7.01 -9.19 -12.82
CA LEU A 124 -7.88 -10.29 -13.26
C LEU A 124 -7.22 -11.67 -13.11
N GLY A 125 -5.89 -11.69 -12.99
CA GLY A 125 -5.11 -12.91 -12.69
C GLY A 125 -4.83 -13.12 -11.19
N TRP A 126 -5.34 -12.24 -10.32
CA TRP A 126 -5.18 -12.41 -8.89
C TRP A 126 -6.15 -13.46 -8.35
N GLN A 127 -5.81 -14.04 -7.19
CA GLN A 127 -6.65 -15.03 -6.55
C GLN A 127 -8.03 -14.41 -6.20
N ASP A 128 -9.10 -15.12 -6.53
CA ASP A 128 -10.50 -14.74 -6.27
C ASP A 128 -10.84 -13.32 -6.79
N ALA A 129 -10.41 -13.00 -8.03
CA ALA A 129 -10.50 -11.67 -8.61
C ALA A 129 -11.93 -11.08 -8.59
N ASP A 130 -12.96 -11.90 -8.83
CA ASP A 130 -14.36 -11.45 -8.82
C ASP A 130 -14.76 -10.95 -7.42
N GLU A 131 -14.37 -11.66 -6.37
CA GLU A 131 -14.67 -11.26 -4.97
C GLU A 131 -13.91 -9.99 -4.56
N LEU A 132 -12.72 -9.75 -5.10
CA LEU A 132 -11.97 -8.51 -4.84
C LEU A 132 -12.81 -7.27 -5.13
N PHE A 133 -13.52 -7.26 -6.25
CA PHE A 133 -14.38 -6.13 -6.67
C PHE A 133 -15.68 -6.01 -5.88
N GLU A 134 -16.08 -7.04 -5.15
CA GLU A 134 -17.20 -6.98 -4.20
C GLU A 134 -16.77 -6.35 -2.88
N LEU A 135 -15.53 -6.62 -2.43
CA LEU A 135 -15.01 -6.16 -1.16
C LEU A 135 -14.50 -4.72 -1.19
N ALA A 136 -13.94 -4.24 -2.30
CA ALA A 136 -13.32 -2.93 -2.37
C ALA A 136 -13.51 -2.24 -3.73
N HIS A 137 -13.47 -0.91 -3.72
CA HIS A 137 -13.22 -0.10 -4.90
C HIS A 137 -11.71 -0.01 -5.14
N PHE A 138 -11.26 -0.28 -6.37
CA PHE A 138 -9.84 -0.29 -6.70
C PHE A 138 -9.37 1.06 -7.25
N VAL A 139 -8.26 1.56 -6.72
CA VAL A 139 -7.65 2.84 -7.13
C VAL A 139 -6.27 2.57 -7.69
N GLY A 140 -6.13 2.72 -8.99
CA GLY A 140 -4.84 2.65 -9.69
C GLY A 140 -4.16 4.00 -9.78
N CYS A 141 -3.12 4.22 -8.98
CA CYS A 141 -2.34 5.44 -9.05
C CYS A 141 -1.41 5.42 -10.27
N THR A 142 -1.48 6.46 -11.09
CA THR A 142 -0.70 6.59 -12.33
C THR A 142 0.03 7.92 -12.40
N ARG A 143 1.00 7.99 -13.29
CA ARG A 143 1.76 9.22 -13.61
C ARG A 143 1.09 9.99 -14.75
N PRO A 144 1.27 11.31 -14.84
CA PRO A 144 0.82 12.09 -15.99
C PRO A 144 1.26 11.48 -17.33
N GLY A 145 0.31 11.33 -18.26
CA GLY A 145 0.57 10.78 -19.58
C GLY A 145 0.69 9.26 -19.66
N HIS A 146 0.45 8.53 -18.58
CA HIS A 146 0.38 7.07 -18.59
C HIS A 146 -1.05 6.62 -18.87
N THR A 147 -1.28 5.93 -19.97
CA THR A 147 -2.56 5.31 -20.28
C THR A 147 -2.52 3.82 -19.95
N LEU A 148 -3.40 3.39 -19.06
CA LEU A 148 -3.67 1.96 -18.91
C LEU A 148 -4.47 1.51 -20.13
N HIS A 149 -3.99 0.51 -20.87
CA HIS A 149 -4.84 -0.20 -21.81
C HIS A 149 -5.93 -0.90 -21.00
N ASP A 150 -7.20 -0.70 -21.38
CA ASP A 150 -8.33 -1.28 -20.66
C ASP A 150 -8.19 -2.81 -20.56
N PRO A 151 -7.93 -3.36 -19.37
CA PRO A 151 -7.80 -4.81 -19.20
C PRO A 151 -9.16 -5.51 -19.04
N GLY A 152 -10.28 -4.85 -19.38
CA GLY A 152 -11.62 -5.41 -19.20
C GLY A 152 -12.08 -5.40 -17.74
N LEU A 153 -11.73 -4.36 -16.99
CA LEU A 153 -12.10 -4.22 -15.57
C LEU A 153 -13.60 -3.91 -15.43
N PRO A 154 -14.25 -4.36 -14.34
CA PRO A 154 -15.67 -4.10 -14.11
C PRO A 154 -15.95 -2.61 -13.98
N ASP A 155 -16.99 -2.14 -14.71
CA ASP A 155 -17.44 -0.75 -14.66
C ASP A 155 -17.77 -0.28 -13.24
N GLY A 156 -17.32 0.92 -12.90
CA GLY A 156 -17.60 1.54 -11.60
C GLY A 156 -16.85 0.92 -10.39
N LYS A 157 -16.05 -0.12 -10.61
CA LYS A 157 -15.28 -0.79 -9.53
C LYS A 157 -13.82 -0.36 -9.47
N VAL A 158 -13.34 0.32 -10.51
CA VAL A 158 -11.96 0.76 -10.63
C VAL A 158 -11.91 2.23 -11.03
N THR A 159 -10.99 2.97 -10.44
CA THR A 159 -10.66 4.35 -10.83
C THR A 159 -9.16 4.47 -11.05
N LEU A 160 -8.77 5.05 -12.18
CA LEU A 160 -7.40 5.50 -12.40
C LEU A 160 -7.26 6.92 -11.86
N LEU A 161 -6.35 7.11 -10.94
CA LEU A 161 -6.06 8.40 -10.33
C LEU A 161 -4.68 8.88 -10.78
N GLU A 162 -4.67 9.95 -11.57
CA GLU A 162 -3.42 10.63 -11.90
C GLU A 162 -2.91 11.41 -10.68
N ILE A 163 -1.69 11.13 -10.27
CA ILE A 163 -1.05 11.73 -9.10
C ILE A 163 0.27 12.38 -9.49
N PRO A 164 0.81 13.35 -8.70
CA PRO A 164 2.16 13.86 -8.87
C PRO A 164 3.19 12.77 -8.50
N ALA A 165 3.26 11.72 -9.33
CA ALA A 165 4.01 10.53 -9.04
C ALA A 165 5.52 10.80 -9.08
N LEU A 166 6.21 10.32 -8.05
CA LEU A 166 7.67 10.34 -7.97
C LEU A 166 8.22 9.08 -8.66
N ALA A 167 9.25 9.25 -9.48
CA ALA A 167 9.96 8.13 -10.10
C ALA A 167 10.90 7.46 -9.09
N ILE A 168 10.32 6.87 -8.04
CA ILE A 168 11.03 6.16 -6.97
C ILE A 168 10.52 4.73 -6.92
N SER A 169 11.44 3.77 -6.80
CA SER A 169 11.09 2.37 -6.55
C SER A 169 11.89 1.78 -5.39
N SER A 170 11.28 0.82 -4.69
CA SER A 170 11.97 0.07 -3.63
C SER A 170 13.24 -0.61 -4.15
N SER A 171 13.21 -1.16 -5.37
CA SER A 171 14.36 -1.80 -5.99
C SER A 171 15.52 -0.83 -6.20
N GLU A 172 15.22 0.39 -6.67
CA GLU A 172 16.25 1.43 -6.81
C GLU A 172 16.82 1.83 -5.44
N CYS A 173 15.99 2.00 -4.42
CA CYS A 173 16.45 2.32 -3.06
C CYS A 173 17.43 1.24 -2.55
N ARG A 174 17.09 -0.05 -2.71
CA ARG A 174 17.98 -1.15 -2.32
C ARG A 174 19.30 -1.16 -3.09
N GLN A 175 19.25 -0.94 -4.41
CA GLN A 175 20.45 -0.88 -5.24
C GLN A 175 21.38 0.27 -4.84
N ARG A 176 20.82 1.44 -4.53
CA ARG A 176 21.59 2.60 -4.05
C ARG A 176 22.29 2.30 -2.74
N VAL A 177 21.59 1.72 -1.76
CA VAL A 177 22.20 1.32 -0.48
C VAL A 177 23.33 0.32 -0.72
N ALA A 178 23.12 -0.71 -1.55
CA ALA A 178 24.15 -1.70 -1.87
C ALA A 178 25.42 -1.09 -2.50
N LYS A 179 25.27 0.04 -3.19
CA LYS A 179 26.39 0.80 -3.82
C LYS A 179 26.97 1.91 -2.93
N GLY A 180 26.42 2.11 -1.73
CA GLY A 180 26.78 3.24 -0.86
C GLY A 180 26.28 4.60 -1.37
N GLU A 181 25.32 4.62 -2.30
CA GLU A 181 24.69 5.82 -2.82
C GLU A 181 23.60 6.34 -1.86
N PRO A 182 23.34 7.67 -1.80
CA PRO A 182 22.35 8.24 -0.91
C PRO A 182 20.91 7.86 -1.32
N ILE A 183 20.08 7.61 -0.30
CA ILE A 183 18.62 7.44 -0.43
C ILE A 183 17.82 8.50 0.33
N TRP A 184 18.51 9.55 0.82
CA TRP A 184 17.87 10.71 1.44
C TRP A 184 16.85 11.32 0.47
N TYR A 185 15.67 11.70 1.00
CA TYR A 185 14.54 12.26 0.24
C TYR A 185 13.87 11.30 -0.75
N LEU A 186 14.40 10.09 -0.98
CA LEU A 186 13.67 9.02 -1.65
C LEU A 186 12.76 8.28 -0.66
N VAL A 187 13.25 8.15 0.58
CA VAL A 187 12.51 7.60 1.72
C VAL A 187 12.51 8.61 2.87
N PRO A 188 11.56 8.54 3.81
CA PRO A 188 11.61 9.36 5.04
C PRO A 188 12.91 9.16 5.81
N ASP A 189 13.39 10.22 6.46
CA ASP A 189 14.68 10.23 7.17
C ASP A 189 14.82 9.09 8.19
N GLY A 190 13.75 8.77 8.92
CA GLY A 190 13.73 7.65 9.87
C GLY A 190 13.98 6.29 9.22
N ILE A 191 13.62 6.14 7.92
CA ILE A 191 13.89 4.91 7.16
C ILE A 191 15.37 4.81 6.82
N VAL A 192 16.02 5.90 6.43
CA VAL A 192 17.47 5.92 6.20
C VAL A 192 18.22 5.47 7.45
N GLN A 193 17.82 6.03 8.60
CA GLN A 193 18.42 5.69 9.91
C GLN A 193 18.16 4.21 10.27
N TYR A 194 16.95 3.71 10.05
CA TYR A 194 16.57 2.32 10.32
C TYR A 194 17.40 1.34 9.46
N ILE A 195 17.48 1.58 8.15
CA ILE A 195 18.25 0.78 7.20
C ILE A 195 19.72 0.70 7.64
N ASN A 196 20.34 1.83 7.95
CA ASN A 196 21.73 1.89 8.40
C ASN A 196 21.94 1.14 9.73
N LYS A 197 21.04 1.36 10.72
CA LYS A 197 21.14 0.72 12.03
C LYS A 197 20.99 -0.81 11.94
N ARG A 198 20.13 -1.30 11.03
CA ARG A 198 19.86 -2.73 10.84
C ARG A 198 20.79 -3.39 9.84
N GLY A 199 21.61 -2.63 9.13
CA GLY A 199 22.48 -3.15 8.07
C GLY A 199 21.70 -3.73 6.87
N LEU A 200 20.47 -3.24 6.61
CA LEU A 200 19.64 -3.75 5.52
C LEU A 200 20.21 -3.32 4.16
N TYR A 201 20.11 -4.21 3.16
CA TYR A 201 20.47 -3.98 1.77
C TYR A 201 21.97 -3.76 1.50
N HIS A 202 22.82 -3.80 2.52
CA HIS A 202 24.27 -3.78 2.31
C HIS A 202 24.75 -5.14 1.75
N PRO A 203 25.81 -5.14 0.92
CA PRO A 203 26.42 -6.40 0.48
C PRO A 203 26.81 -7.22 1.70
N THR A 204 26.42 -8.48 1.74
CA THR A 204 27.01 -9.45 2.68
C THR A 204 28.45 -9.68 2.25
N GLY A 205 29.41 -9.21 3.07
CA GLY A 205 30.83 -9.41 2.88
C GLY A 205 31.22 -10.90 2.84
#